data_4ec6988cfe734f2f510fec4ff6d20d07
#
_entry.id   4ec6988cfe734f2f510fec4ff6d20d07
#
_cell.length_a   1.000
_cell.length_b   1.000
_cell.length_c   1.000
_cell.angle_alpha   90.00
_cell.angle_beta   90.00
_cell.angle_gamma   90.00
#
_symmetry.space_group_name_H-M   'P 1'
#
loop_
_entity.id
_entity.type
_entity.pdbx_description
1 polymer ?
#
loop_
_entity_poly.entity_id
_entity_poly.type
_entity_poly.pdbx_seq_one_letter_code
_entity_poly.pdbx_strand_id
1 'polypeptide(L)'
;MLPVIAHATTAAHGTAWVKVLLPGRPNSHAGWIPARSATPDNTRWQIVVRISRRTVTVLRGGRPLRTFTAVVGKSSTPTPLGRFFVEEVIALYPQDVGAPYALALSARSDVLQEFDGGPGQIAFHGTSNVGGMPGTAASHGCMRLNTPDITWLAHRIGTGTPVTIST
;
A
#
# COMPACT_ATOMS: atom_id res chain seq x y z
N MET A 1 4.73 4.11 10.65
CA MET A 1 4.57 2.79 11.32
C MET A 1 5.05 1.71 10.38
N LEU A 2 5.83 0.71 10.86
CA LEU A 2 6.39 -0.37 10.04
C LEU A 2 5.77 -1.72 10.46
N PRO A 3 5.27 -2.54 9.54
CA PRO A 3 4.76 -3.87 9.88
C PRO A 3 5.86 -4.81 10.38
N VAL A 4 5.65 -5.43 11.53
CA VAL A 4 6.52 -6.49 12.06
C VAL A 4 6.16 -7.81 11.36
N ILE A 5 7.17 -8.51 10.84
CA ILE A 5 7.00 -9.77 10.11
C ILE A 5 7.70 -10.97 10.77
N ALA A 6 8.60 -10.72 11.73
CA ALA A 6 9.24 -11.76 12.52
C ALA A 6 9.80 -11.21 13.84
N HIS A 7 10.06 -12.10 14.77
CA HIS A 7 10.73 -11.83 16.04
C HIS A 7 11.94 -12.76 16.19
N ALA A 8 13.00 -12.27 16.85
CA ALA A 8 14.17 -13.07 17.19
C ALA A 8 14.75 -12.60 18.54
N THR A 9 15.50 -13.48 19.20
CA THR A 9 16.27 -13.17 20.40
C THR A 9 17.69 -13.69 20.21
N THR A 10 18.69 -12.86 20.51
CA THR A 10 20.09 -13.31 20.44
C THR A 10 20.41 -14.20 21.64
N ALA A 11 21.08 -15.32 21.39
CA ALA A 11 21.44 -16.31 22.43
C ALA A 11 22.40 -15.74 23.48
N ALA A 12 23.37 -14.92 23.06
CA ALA A 12 24.44 -14.41 23.94
C ALA A 12 24.01 -13.39 24.99
N HIS A 13 22.99 -12.57 24.69
CA HIS A 13 22.61 -11.46 25.58
C HIS A 13 21.08 -11.30 25.76
N GLY A 14 20.27 -12.23 25.27
CA GLY A 14 18.83 -12.15 25.37
C GLY A 14 18.18 -10.94 24.67
N THR A 15 18.91 -10.25 23.78
CA THR A 15 18.39 -9.05 23.10
C THR A 15 17.27 -9.44 22.14
N ALA A 16 16.09 -8.85 22.35
CA ALA A 16 14.94 -9.02 21.47
C ALA A 16 15.05 -8.14 20.21
N TRP A 17 14.76 -8.73 19.06
CA TRP A 17 14.76 -8.08 17.75
C TRP A 17 13.44 -8.29 17.04
N VAL A 18 13.04 -7.31 16.25
CA VAL A 18 11.91 -7.42 15.34
C VAL A 18 12.35 -7.18 13.91
N LYS A 19 11.86 -8.02 13.00
CA LYS A 19 12.04 -7.83 11.54
C LYS A 19 10.87 -7.02 11.03
N VAL A 20 11.15 -5.90 10.39
CA VAL A 20 10.12 -4.99 9.87
C VAL A 20 10.22 -4.86 8.36
N LEU A 21 9.08 -4.68 7.69
CA LEU A 21 9.06 -4.25 6.29
C LEU A 21 9.55 -2.81 6.21
N LEU A 22 10.36 -2.53 5.19
CA LEU A 22 10.91 -1.21 4.93
C LEU A 22 10.31 -0.62 3.64
N PRO A 23 10.17 0.71 3.56
CA PRO A 23 9.68 1.37 2.37
C PRO A 23 10.77 1.47 1.29
N GLY A 24 10.33 1.64 0.04
CA GLY A 24 11.24 1.88 -1.08
C GLY A 24 11.73 0.61 -1.75
N ARG A 25 12.88 0.76 -2.45
CA ARG A 25 13.47 -0.33 -3.24
C ARG A 25 14.61 -1.03 -2.49
N PRO A 26 14.81 -2.34 -2.71
CA PRO A 26 13.94 -3.24 -3.49
C PRO A 26 12.57 -3.44 -2.83
N ASN A 27 11.51 -3.62 -3.64
CA ASN A 27 10.16 -3.85 -3.14
C ASN A 27 10.10 -5.02 -2.15
N SER A 28 9.29 -4.88 -1.10
CA SER A 28 9.09 -5.90 -0.04
C SER A 28 10.34 -6.24 0.77
N HIS A 29 11.39 -5.41 0.73
CA HIS A 29 12.56 -5.65 1.56
C HIS A 29 12.28 -5.42 3.06
N ALA A 30 13.13 -5.98 3.91
CA ALA A 30 12.94 -5.96 5.35
C ALA A 30 14.27 -5.89 6.09
N GLY A 31 14.24 -5.33 7.29
CA GLY A 31 15.42 -5.21 8.16
C GLY A 31 15.12 -5.61 9.60
N TRP A 32 16.17 -5.95 10.36
CA TRP A 32 16.07 -6.20 11.78
C TRP A 32 16.40 -4.94 12.57
N ILE A 33 15.57 -4.61 13.54
CA ILE A 33 15.80 -3.53 14.51
C ILE A 33 15.67 -4.07 15.94
N PRO A 34 16.43 -3.52 16.92
CA PRO A 34 16.24 -3.89 18.32
C PRO A 34 14.80 -3.56 18.76
N ALA A 35 14.12 -4.51 19.40
CA ALA A 35 12.74 -4.30 19.83
C ALA A 35 12.57 -3.09 20.76
N ARG A 36 13.60 -2.79 21.59
CA ARG A 36 13.62 -1.61 22.47
C ARG A 36 13.63 -0.25 21.73
N SER A 37 13.96 -0.24 20.43
CA SER A 37 14.01 0.98 19.62
C SER A 37 12.66 1.30 18.95
N ALA A 38 11.62 0.53 19.27
CA ALA A 38 10.29 0.70 18.70
C ALA A 38 9.21 0.62 19.78
N THR A 39 8.20 1.45 19.65
CA THR A 39 6.96 1.33 20.44
C THR A 39 6.00 0.42 19.68
N PRO A 40 5.58 -0.72 20.26
CA PRO A 40 4.65 -1.62 19.59
C PRO A 40 3.25 -1.00 19.49
N ASP A 41 2.63 -1.20 18.35
CA ASP A 41 1.23 -0.87 18.10
C ASP A 41 0.63 -1.96 17.23
N ASN A 42 -0.69 -1.98 17.05
CA ASN A 42 -1.36 -2.97 16.25
C ASN A 42 -2.48 -2.36 15.41
N THR A 43 -2.75 -3.00 14.27
CA THR A 43 -3.91 -2.70 13.45
C THR A 43 -4.70 -3.98 13.17
N ARG A 44 -6.03 -3.86 13.14
CA ARG A 44 -6.90 -4.95 12.67
C ARG A 44 -7.19 -4.87 11.17
N TRP A 45 -6.72 -3.82 10.50
CA TRP A 45 -6.94 -3.58 9.09
C TRP A 45 -5.89 -4.27 8.24
N GLN A 46 -6.30 -4.82 7.12
CA GLN A 46 -5.46 -5.38 6.07
C GLN A 46 -6.09 -5.08 4.72
N ILE A 47 -5.26 -4.95 3.69
CA ILE A 47 -5.71 -4.78 2.30
C ILE A 47 -5.12 -5.90 1.46
N VAL A 48 -5.96 -6.54 0.65
CA VAL A 48 -5.54 -7.54 -0.33
C VAL A 48 -5.97 -7.07 -1.72
N VAL A 49 -4.99 -6.97 -2.62
CA VAL A 49 -5.21 -6.61 -4.01
C VAL A 49 -5.01 -7.84 -4.89
N ARG A 50 -5.99 -8.11 -5.77
CA ARG A 50 -5.92 -9.15 -6.79
C ARG A 50 -5.89 -8.49 -8.17
N ILE A 51 -4.71 -8.47 -8.80
CA ILE A 51 -4.49 -7.77 -10.08
C ILE A 51 -5.31 -8.39 -11.20
N SER A 52 -5.34 -9.73 -11.31
CA SER A 52 -6.13 -10.43 -12.34
C SER A 52 -7.63 -10.15 -12.26
N ARG A 53 -8.15 -9.94 -11.05
CA ARG A 53 -9.55 -9.60 -10.79
C ARG A 53 -9.80 -8.09 -10.74
N ARG A 54 -8.73 -7.29 -10.69
CA ARG A 54 -8.79 -5.83 -10.53
C ARG A 54 -9.61 -5.42 -9.31
N THR A 55 -9.39 -6.13 -8.19
CA THR A 55 -10.13 -5.91 -6.94
C THR A 55 -9.20 -5.55 -5.79
N VAL A 56 -9.73 -4.70 -4.91
CA VAL A 56 -9.12 -4.31 -3.63
C VAL A 56 -10.07 -4.74 -2.53
N THR A 57 -9.68 -5.73 -1.73
CA THR A 57 -10.47 -6.22 -0.60
C THR A 57 -9.87 -5.70 0.71
N VAL A 58 -10.68 -5.04 1.50
CA VAL A 58 -10.33 -4.60 2.85
C VAL A 58 -10.82 -5.62 3.86
N LEU A 59 -9.92 -6.05 4.73
CA LEU A 59 -10.22 -6.97 5.82
C LEU A 59 -10.11 -6.25 7.16
N ARG A 60 -10.93 -6.67 8.11
CA ARG A 60 -10.83 -6.26 9.51
C ARG A 60 -10.84 -7.49 10.41
N GLY A 61 -9.77 -7.66 11.20
CA GLY A 61 -9.59 -8.85 12.03
C GLY A 61 -9.53 -10.16 11.20
N GLY A 62 -8.90 -10.11 10.03
CA GLY A 62 -8.76 -11.26 9.10
C GLY A 62 -10.02 -11.59 8.29
N ARG A 63 -11.15 -10.91 8.51
CA ARG A 63 -12.41 -11.14 7.78
C ARG A 63 -12.62 -10.09 6.71
N PRO A 64 -12.98 -10.46 5.47
CA PRO A 64 -13.35 -9.51 4.43
C PRO A 64 -14.52 -8.63 4.88
N LEU A 65 -14.35 -7.32 4.75
CA LEU A 65 -15.37 -6.34 5.11
C LEU A 65 -15.96 -5.66 3.87
N ARG A 66 -15.09 -5.28 2.92
CA ARG A 66 -15.51 -4.60 1.69
C ARG A 66 -14.55 -4.91 0.55
N THR A 67 -15.10 -5.01 -0.66
CA THR A 67 -14.33 -5.19 -1.89
C THR A 67 -14.69 -4.10 -2.88
N PHE A 68 -13.67 -3.50 -3.47
CA PHE A 68 -13.78 -2.47 -4.51
C PHE A 68 -13.25 -3.00 -5.83
N THR A 69 -13.83 -2.53 -6.93
CA THR A 69 -13.24 -2.68 -8.26
C THR A 69 -12.28 -1.51 -8.50
N ALA A 70 -11.08 -1.79 -9.01
CA ALA A 70 -10.03 -0.80 -9.20
C ALA A 70 -9.55 -0.73 -10.65
N VAL A 71 -9.00 0.41 -11.03
CA VAL A 71 -8.05 0.48 -12.15
C VAL A 71 -6.71 0.02 -11.62
N VAL A 72 -6.00 -0.83 -12.36
CA VAL A 72 -4.65 -1.28 -12.01
C VAL A 72 -3.62 -0.90 -13.09
N GLY A 73 -2.35 -1.14 -12.85
CA GLY A 73 -1.28 -0.89 -13.81
C GLY A 73 -1.49 -1.65 -15.12
N LYS A 74 -1.23 -0.97 -16.25
CA LYS A 74 -1.17 -1.61 -17.57
C LYS A 74 0.07 -2.50 -17.69
N SER A 75 0.12 -3.35 -18.72
CA SER A 75 1.21 -4.32 -18.90
C SER A 75 2.60 -3.69 -19.00
N SER A 76 2.71 -2.49 -19.59
CA SER A 76 3.97 -1.76 -19.70
C SER A 76 4.41 -1.05 -18.43
N THR A 77 3.50 -0.82 -17.49
CA THR A 77 3.77 -0.21 -16.18
C THR A 77 2.91 -0.89 -15.12
N PRO A 78 3.20 -2.17 -14.80
CA PRO A 78 2.36 -2.97 -13.93
C PRO A 78 2.37 -2.48 -12.49
N THR A 79 1.30 -2.75 -11.78
CA THR A 79 1.30 -2.65 -10.32
C THR A 79 2.23 -3.74 -9.75
N PRO A 80 3.23 -3.39 -8.92
CA PRO A 80 4.18 -4.37 -8.39
C PRO A 80 3.49 -5.36 -7.46
N LEU A 81 3.95 -6.61 -7.52
CA LEU A 81 3.49 -7.68 -6.64
C LEU A 81 4.33 -7.74 -5.37
N GLY A 82 3.74 -8.14 -4.24
CA GLY A 82 4.48 -8.29 -3.00
C GLY A 82 3.70 -7.92 -1.74
N ARG A 83 4.44 -7.71 -0.66
CA ARG A 83 3.94 -7.30 0.65
C ARG A 83 4.40 -5.88 0.94
N PHE A 84 3.45 -5.02 1.17
CA PHE A 84 3.64 -3.59 1.35
C PHE A 84 2.83 -3.10 2.56
N PHE A 85 2.89 -1.81 2.81
CA PHE A 85 2.07 -1.15 3.82
C PHE A 85 1.74 0.28 3.39
N VAL A 86 0.75 0.88 4.03
CA VAL A 86 0.40 2.29 3.84
C VAL A 86 1.44 3.15 4.58
N GLU A 87 2.19 3.95 3.83
CA GLU A 87 3.14 4.92 4.38
C GLU A 87 2.43 6.17 4.88
N GLU A 88 1.48 6.67 4.08
CA GLU A 88 0.84 7.95 4.34
C GLU A 88 -0.59 7.97 3.78
N VAL A 89 -1.46 8.73 4.42
CA VAL A 89 -2.80 9.06 3.94
C VAL A 89 -2.88 10.55 3.72
N ILE A 90 -3.13 10.96 2.48
CA ILE A 90 -3.02 12.34 2.01
C ILE A 90 -4.41 12.81 1.55
N ALA A 91 -4.88 13.92 2.08
CA ALA A 91 -6.00 14.65 1.52
C ALA A 91 -5.51 15.50 0.34
N LEU A 92 -6.15 15.38 -0.80
CA LEU A 92 -5.82 16.08 -2.04
C LEU A 92 -6.82 17.21 -2.29
N TYR A 93 -6.34 18.29 -2.90
CA TYR A 93 -7.23 19.36 -3.35
C TYR A 93 -8.09 18.89 -4.55
N PRO A 94 -9.28 19.48 -4.77
CA PRO A 94 -10.19 19.04 -5.85
C PRO A 94 -9.57 19.03 -7.26
N GLN A 95 -8.58 19.88 -7.52
CA GLN A 95 -7.86 19.97 -8.79
C GLN A 95 -6.73 18.96 -8.94
N ASP A 96 -6.32 18.29 -7.85
CA ASP A 96 -5.20 17.35 -7.89
C ASP A 96 -5.59 16.06 -8.61
N VAL A 97 -4.60 15.45 -9.25
CA VAL A 97 -4.74 14.14 -9.89
C VAL A 97 -5.02 13.09 -8.81
N GLY A 98 -6.12 12.38 -8.96
CA GLY A 98 -6.50 11.32 -8.02
C GLY A 98 -7.25 11.78 -6.77
N ALA A 99 -7.72 13.05 -6.73
CA ALA A 99 -8.55 13.54 -5.63
C ALA A 99 -9.75 12.60 -5.32
N PRO A 100 -10.28 12.61 -4.09
CA PRO A 100 -9.96 13.54 -2.97
C PRO A 100 -8.90 13.01 -1.99
N TYR A 101 -8.41 11.78 -2.13
CA TYR A 101 -7.42 11.18 -1.24
C TYR A 101 -6.42 10.31 -1.99
N ALA A 102 -5.21 10.23 -1.46
CA ALA A 102 -4.23 9.22 -1.81
C ALA A 102 -3.73 8.48 -0.57
N LEU A 103 -3.60 7.16 -0.66
CA LEU A 103 -2.90 6.32 0.31
C LEU A 103 -1.61 5.86 -0.35
N ALA A 104 -0.51 6.52 -0.02
CA ALA A 104 0.81 6.20 -0.52
C ALA A 104 1.31 4.88 0.10
N LEU A 105 1.86 3.99 -0.71
CA LEU A 105 2.36 2.69 -0.28
C LEU A 105 3.88 2.65 -0.21
N SER A 106 4.40 1.72 0.57
CA SER A 106 5.83 1.39 0.60
C SER A 106 6.34 0.78 -0.72
N ALA A 107 5.44 0.50 -1.65
CA ALA A 107 5.73 0.00 -2.98
C ALA A 107 6.27 1.08 -3.91
N ARG A 108 7.22 0.70 -4.76
CA ARG A 108 7.74 1.53 -5.86
C ARG A 108 7.53 0.79 -7.18
N SER A 109 7.32 1.54 -8.27
CA SER A 109 7.21 0.95 -9.60
C SER A 109 8.47 0.17 -9.96
N ASP A 110 8.34 -1.05 -10.49
CA ASP A 110 9.47 -1.84 -10.95
C ASP A 110 10.03 -1.31 -12.29
N VAL A 111 9.26 -0.46 -13.00
CA VAL A 111 9.60 0.07 -14.33
C VAL A 111 9.95 1.55 -14.28
N LEU A 112 9.13 2.36 -13.59
CA LEU A 112 9.31 3.80 -13.50
C LEU A 112 10.17 4.13 -12.27
N GLN A 113 11.46 4.43 -12.49
CA GLN A 113 12.36 4.83 -11.40
C GLN A 113 12.00 6.21 -10.86
N GLU A 114 11.52 7.08 -11.76
CA GLU A 114 10.99 8.40 -11.45
C GLU A 114 9.66 8.61 -12.16
N PHE A 115 8.71 9.24 -11.52
CA PHE A 115 7.41 9.58 -12.07
C PHE A 115 6.87 10.84 -11.38
N ASP A 116 6.56 11.87 -12.17
CA ASP A 116 5.99 13.15 -11.72
C ASP A 116 6.83 13.80 -10.58
N GLY A 117 8.16 13.80 -10.75
CA GLY A 117 9.11 14.35 -9.77
C GLY A 117 9.31 13.51 -8.51
N GLY A 118 8.70 12.33 -8.41
CA GLY A 118 8.83 11.42 -7.28
C GLY A 118 9.47 10.08 -7.65
N PRO A 119 9.77 9.23 -6.66
CA PRO A 119 10.52 7.97 -6.85
C PRO A 119 9.67 6.83 -7.44
N GLY A 120 8.66 7.12 -8.24
CA GLY A 120 7.76 6.13 -8.80
C GLY A 120 6.93 5.41 -7.73
N GLN A 121 6.48 6.13 -6.71
CA GLN A 121 5.69 5.58 -5.60
C GLN A 121 4.32 5.11 -6.05
N ILE A 122 3.88 3.96 -5.56
CA ILE A 122 2.56 3.39 -5.82
C ILE A 122 1.59 3.84 -4.74
N ALA A 123 0.35 4.14 -5.15
CA ALA A 123 -0.70 4.56 -4.24
C ALA A 123 -2.08 3.99 -4.61
N PHE A 124 -2.98 3.95 -3.65
CA PHE A 124 -4.42 4.01 -3.92
C PHE A 124 -4.83 5.48 -4.01
N HIS A 125 -5.59 5.85 -5.03
CA HIS A 125 -6.12 7.21 -5.14
C HIS A 125 -7.44 7.24 -5.92
N GLY A 126 -8.10 8.39 -6.00
CA GLY A 126 -9.33 8.56 -6.74
C GLY A 126 -9.14 8.53 -8.25
N THR A 127 -10.25 8.55 -8.98
CA THR A 127 -10.28 8.66 -10.46
C THR A 127 -10.42 10.11 -10.95
N SER A 128 -10.58 11.08 -10.05
CA SER A 128 -10.72 12.48 -10.42
C SER A 128 -9.45 13.00 -11.12
N ASN A 129 -9.64 13.76 -12.19
CA ASN A 129 -8.58 14.42 -12.97
C ASN A 129 -7.51 13.48 -13.60
N VAL A 130 -7.75 12.16 -13.61
CA VAL A 130 -6.78 11.19 -14.14
C VAL A 130 -7.42 10.13 -15.06
N GLY A 131 -8.74 10.03 -15.03
CA GLY A 131 -9.47 9.08 -15.84
C GLY A 131 -9.25 7.60 -15.46
N GLY A 132 -9.71 6.71 -16.34
CA GLY A 132 -9.69 5.27 -16.15
C GLY A 132 -10.98 4.76 -15.50
N MET A 133 -11.51 3.68 -16.06
CA MET A 133 -12.72 3.04 -15.55
C MET A 133 -12.34 1.89 -14.61
N PRO A 134 -12.85 1.84 -13.37
CA PRO A 134 -12.64 0.69 -12.47
C PRO A 134 -12.94 -0.64 -13.20
N GLY A 135 -12.08 -1.63 -12.99
CA GLY A 135 -12.11 -2.89 -13.74
C GLY A 135 -11.22 -2.91 -14.98
N THR A 136 -10.40 -1.89 -15.23
CA THR A 136 -9.43 -1.85 -16.34
C THR A 136 -7.99 -1.86 -15.86
N ALA A 137 -7.07 -2.20 -16.77
CA ALA A 137 -5.62 -2.12 -16.55
C ALA A 137 -5.08 -0.93 -17.39
N ALA A 138 -5.13 0.28 -16.83
CA ALA A 138 -4.88 1.52 -17.56
C ALA A 138 -3.99 2.53 -16.82
N SER A 139 -3.55 2.21 -15.59
CA SER A 139 -2.72 3.12 -14.81
C SER A 139 -1.21 2.92 -15.08
N HIS A 140 -0.39 3.78 -14.48
CA HIS A 140 1.06 3.64 -14.46
C HIS A 140 1.59 2.87 -13.23
N GLY A 141 0.71 2.05 -12.61
CA GLY A 141 1.03 1.21 -11.46
C GLY A 141 0.15 1.48 -10.24
N CYS A 142 -0.33 2.69 -10.04
CA CYS A 142 -1.27 3.02 -8.96
C CYS A 142 -2.63 2.31 -9.14
N MET A 143 -3.32 2.12 -8.03
CA MET A 143 -4.66 1.55 -8.00
C MET A 143 -5.68 2.68 -7.81
N ARG A 144 -6.54 2.89 -8.83
CA ARG A 144 -7.53 3.96 -8.82
C ARG A 144 -8.89 3.43 -8.41
N LEU A 145 -9.52 4.10 -7.46
CA LEU A 145 -10.85 3.80 -6.96
C LEU A 145 -11.79 4.96 -7.31
N ASN A 146 -13.09 4.71 -7.42
CA ASN A 146 -14.05 5.80 -7.52
C ASN A 146 -14.03 6.66 -6.25
N THR A 147 -14.56 7.87 -6.34
CA THR A 147 -14.55 8.85 -5.23
C THR A 147 -15.17 8.32 -3.93
N PRO A 148 -16.37 7.67 -3.92
CA PRO A 148 -16.91 7.10 -2.70
C PRO A 148 -16.02 6.03 -2.06
N ASP A 149 -15.36 5.20 -2.86
CA ASP A 149 -14.56 4.08 -2.37
C ASP A 149 -13.21 4.54 -1.80
N ILE A 150 -12.52 5.47 -2.48
CA ILE A 150 -11.26 6.03 -1.94
C ILE A 150 -11.52 6.85 -0.67
N THR A 151 -12.62 7.59 -0.61
CA THR A 151 -13.03 8.33 0.59
C THR A 151 -13.32 7.38 1.75
N TRP A 152 -14.06 6.28 1.48
CA TRP A 152 -14.33 5.28 2.49
C TRP A 152 -13.03 4.65 3.02
N LEU A 153 -12.08 4.37 2.12
CA LEU A 153 -10.79 3.78 2.44
C LEU A 153 -9.96 4.73 3.30
N ALA A 154 -9.80 6.00 2.87
CA ALA A 154 -8.97 6.99 3.55
C ALA A 154 -9.44 7.30 4.99
N HIS A 155 -10.74 7.26 5.25
CA HIS A 155 -11.28 7.51 6.59
C HIS A 155 -11.11 6.33 7.57
N ARG A 156 -10.63 5.17 7.14
CA ARG A 156 -10.55 3.96 7.95
C ARG A 156 -9.16 3.34 8.01
N ILE A 157 -8.39 3.54 6.97
CA ILE A 157 -7.06 2.95 6.84
C ILE A 157 -6.02 3.97 7.28
N GLY A 158 -5.17 3.57 8.22
CA GLY A 158 -4.05 4.39 8.71
C GLY A 158 -2.71 3.86 8.23
N THR A 159 -1.66 4.62 8.55
CA THR A 159 -0.26 4.25 8.31
C THR A 159 0.10 2.92 8.97
N GLY A 160 0.96 2.15 8.34
CA GLY A 160 1.36 0.81 8.80
C GLY A 160 0.36 -0.30 8.47
N THR A 161 -0.81 0.02 7.90
CA THR A 161 -1.77 -1.02 7.47
C THR A 161 -1.13 -1.91 6.40
N PRO A 162 -1.03 -3.24 6.62
CA PRO A 162 -0.45 -4.17 5.66
C PRO A 162 -1.26 -4.25 4.36
N VAL A 163 -0.54 -4.29 3.23
CA VAL A 163 -1.09 -4.42 1.89
C VAL A 163 -0.40 -5.59 1.19
N THR A 164 -1.18 -6.57 0.73
CA THR A 164 -0.69 -7.67 -0.10
C THR A 164 -1.20 -7.51 -1.51
N ILE A 165 -0.31 -7.47 -2.49
CA ILE A 165 -0.64 -7.38 -3.92
C ILE A 165 -0.20 -8.67 -4.60
N SER A 166 -1.13 -9.34 -5.27
CA SER A 166 -0.90 -10.60 -5.97
C SER A 166 -1.70 -10.66 -7.29
N THR A 167 -1.38 -11.61 -8.14
CA THR A 167 -2.10 -11.90 -9.39
C THR A 167 -3.52 -12.39 -9.16
#